data_799b8e1114665c5c5ce76b9492ea4017
#
_entry.id   799b8e1114665c5c5ce76b9492ea4017
#
_cell.length_a   1.000
_cell.length_b   1.000
_cell.length_c   1.000
_cell.angle_alpha   90.00
_cell.angle_beta   90.00
_cell.angle_gamma   90.00
#
_symmetry.space_group_name_H-M   'P 1'
#
loop_
_entity.id
_entity.type
_entity.pdbx_description
1 polymer ?
#
loop_
_entity_poly.entity_id
_entity_poly.type
_entity_poly.pdbx_seq_one_letter_code
_entity_poly.pdbx_strand_id
1 'polypeptide(L)'
;MKKLYTMMMMAVMGLMTISLTSCEDERIANTLEGTWKGNMYIACKWDGREYDATYTEITFLKDPSRYSSGSGYWVDYYSNAPWDYVANHINWRVDYGTIYVNFVEEGSSLAIRDYHLTSSRFWGYISDGGNDVEFELYCVDRPNYYNYRWGFDYNGYRSYTRGNGADSTKTVEMPKRFVRP
;
A
#
# COMPACT_ATOMS: atom_id res chain seq x y z
N MET A 1 35.14 38.12 -8.49
CA MET A 1 35.03 36.99 -9.40
C MET A 1 35.04 35.62 -8.68
N LYS A 2 35.99 35.31 -7.77
CA LYS A 2 36.04 34.03 -7.04
C LYS A 2 34.73 33.68 -6.27
N LYS A 3 34.11 34.64 -5.59
CA LYS A 3 32.86 34.44 -4.80
C LYS A 3 31.64 34.08 -5.69
N LEU A 4 31.60 34.63 -6.92
CA LEU A 4 30.53 34.36 -7.85
C LEU A 4 30.62 32.92 -8.40
N TYR A 5 31.84 32.44 -8.67
CA TYR A 5 32.09 31.06 -9.10
C TYR A 5 31.70 30.05 -8.01
N THR A 6 32.00 30.35 -6.76
CA THR A 6 31.63 29.45 -5.64
C THR A 6 30.14 29.37 -5.44
N MET A 7 29.40 30.50 -5.55
CA MET A 7 27.94 30.49 -5.51
C MET A 7 27.31 29.74 -6.67
N MET A 8 27.84 29.90 -7.87
CA MET A 8 27.37 29.22 -9.06
C MET A 8 27.62 27.69 -8.98
N MET A 9 28.77 27.26 -8.45
CA MET A 9 29.07 25.86 -8.22
C MET A 9 28.16 25.21 -7.18
N MET A 10 27.85 25.91 -6.06
CA MET A 10 26.91 25.41 -5.05
C MET A 10 25.47 25.29 -5.60
N ALA A 11 25.03 26.21 -6.44
CA ALA A 11 23.72 26.17 -7.09
C ALA A 11 23.61 24.98 -8.07
N VAL A 12 24.67 24.70 -8.84
CA VAL A 12 24.70 23.57 -9.77
C VAL A 12 24.75 22.24 -9.03
N MET A 13 25.51 22.11 -7.93
CA MET A 13 25.50 20.92 -7.08
C MET A 13 24.12 20.68 -6.44
N GLY A 14 23.45 21.73 -5.96
CA GLY A 14 22.09 21.62 -5.41
C GLY A 14 21.04 21.15 -6.41
N LEU A 15 21.14 21.60 -7.66
CA LEU A 15 20.24 21.17 -8.74
C LEU A 15 20.47 19.71 -9.18
N MET A 16 21.72 19.23 -9.15
CA MET A 16 22.04 17.84 -9.51
C MET A 16 21.51 16.82 -8.48
N THR A 17 21.48 17.17 -7.19
CA THR A 17 20.97 16.25 -6.16
C THR A 17 19.47 16.05 -6.25
N ILE A 18 18.68 17.05 -6.61
CA ILE A 18 17.22 16.96 -6.76
C ILE A 18 16.84 16.08 -7.95
N SER A 19 17.60 16.14 -9.06
CA SER A 19 17.32 15.34 -10.23
C SER A 19 17.63 13.84 -10.06
N LEU A 20 18.57 13.47 -9.19
CA LEU A 20 18.94 12.08 -8.95
C LEU A 20 17.88 11.33 -8.12
N THR A 21 17.30 11.98 -7.12
CA THR A 21 16.24 11.37 -6.29
C THR A 21 14.96 11.12 -7.08
N SER A 22 14.57 12.02 -7.97
CA SER A 22 13.38 11.85 -8.83
C SER A 22 13.51 10.66 -9.78
N CYS A 23 14.70 10.40 -10.32
CA CYS A 23 14.96 9.23 -11.17
C CYS A 23 14.89 7.91 -10.39
N GLU A 24 15.29 7.90 -9.12
CA GLU A 24 15.23 6.71 -8.29
C GLU A 24 13.80 6.37 -7.90
N ASP A 25 13.00 7.33 -7.48
CA ASP A 25 11.59 7.15 -7.15
C ASP A 25 10.78 6.63 -8.36
N GLU A 26 11.07 7.13 -9.55
CA GLU A 26 10.46 6.62 -10.79
C GLU A 26 10.87 5.17 -11.08
N ARG A 27 12.14 4.82 -10.88
CA ARG A 27 12.62 3.43 -11.04
C ARG A 27 11.94 2.48 -10.08
N ILE A 28 11.77 2.87 -8.81
CA ILE A 28 11.04 2.11 -7.82
C ILE A 28 9.58 1.94 -8.26
N ALA A 29 8.91 3.01 -8.66
CA ALA A 29 7.53 2.98 -9.11
C ALA A 29 7.31 2.07 -10.33
N ASN A 30 8.24 2.09 -11.30
CA ASN A 30 8.21 1.19 -12.46
C ASN A 30 8.39 -0.28 -12.07
N THR A 31 9.22 -0.56 -11.06
CA THR A 31 9.45 -1.93 -10.58
C THR A 31 8.28 -2.43 -9.73
N LEU A 32 7.62 -1.53 -8.98
CA LEU A 32 6.43 -1.86 -8.18
C LEU A 32 5.22 -2.18 -9.05
N GLU A 33 5.11 -1.61 -10.25
CA GLU A 33 3.96 -1.81 -11.12
C GLU A 33 3.69 -3.29 -11.38
N GLY A 34 2.54 -3.79 -10.91
CA GLY A 34 2.15 -5.19 -11.00
C GLY A 34 1.45 -5.67 -9.75
N THR A 35 1.28 -7.00 -9.67
CA THR A 35 0.62 -7.67 -8.55
C THR A 35 1.62 -8.48 -7.75
N TRP A 36 1.58 -8.31 -6.46
CA TRP A 36 2.48 -8.89 -5.47
C TRP A 36 1.68 -9.69 -4.45
N LYS A 37 2.14 -10.89 -4.13
CA LYS A 37 1.47 -11.80 -3.21
C LYS A 37 2.45 -12.41 -2.23
N GLY A 38 2.07 -12.49 -0.97
CA GLY A 38 2.88 -13.10 0.08
C GLY A 38 2.36 -12.80 1.47
N ASN A 39 3.24 -12.87 2.45
CA ASN A 39 2.90 -12.59 3.84
C ASN A 39 3.40 -11.19 4.24
N MET A 40 2.46 -10.39 4.72
CA MET A 40 2.75 -9.07 5.30
C MET A 40 2.49 -9.03 6.81
N TYR A 41 2.18 -10.18 7.42
CA TYR A 41 1.88 -10.33 8.84
C TYR A 41 0.82 -9.31 9.33
N ILE A 42 -0.17 -9.07 8.47
CA ILE A 42 -1.29 -8.21 8.78
C ILE A 42 -2.25 -8.93 9.71
N ALA A 43 -2.72 -8.23 10.72
CA ALA A 43 -3.82 -8.67 11.55
C ALA A 43 -4.91 -7.58 11.60
N CYS A 44 -6.13 -7.97 11.92
CA CYS A 44 -7.20 -7.01 12.16
C CYS A 44 -7.93 -7.33 13.46
N LYS A 45 -8.51 -6.30 14.05
CA LYS A 45 -9.31 -6.43 15.28
C LYS A 45 -10.77 -6.14 14.97
N TRP A 46 -11.64 -7.11 15.29
CA TRP A 46 -13.08 -6.97 15.13
C TRP A 46 -13.83 -7.70 16.26
N ASP A 47 -14.84 -7.06 16.81
CA ASP A 47 -15.65 -7.58 17.94
C ASP A 47 -14.79 -8.11 19.11
N GLY A 48 -13.73 -7.36 19.46
CA GLY A 48 -12.81 -7.69 20.54
C GLY A 48 -11.87 -8.86 20.26
N ARG A 49 -11.91 -9.47 19.08
CA ARG A 49 -11.04 -10.56 18.64
C ARG A 49 -10.04 -10.09 17.61
N GLU A 50 -8.91 -10.78 17.54
CA GLU A 50 -7.86 -10.55 16.57
C GLU A 50 -7.84 -11.70 15.56
N TYR A 51 -7.66 -11.35 14.28
CA TYR A 51 -7.63 -12.28 13.17
C TYR A 51 -6.41 -12.00 12.32
N ASP A 52 -5.59 -13.02 12.08
CA ASP A 52 -4.39 -12.93 11.26
C ASP A 52 -4.73 -13.19 9.79
N ALA A 53 -4.20 -12.36 8.90
CA ALA A 53 -4.28 -12.63 7.47
C ALA A 53 -3.40 -13.83 7.11
N THR A 54 -3.93 -14.73 6.31
CA THR A 54 -3.21 -15.89 5.80
C THR A 54 -2.17 -15.48 4.76
N TYR A 55 -2.53 -14.52 3.91
CA TYR A 55 -1.64 -13.85 2.96
C TYR A 55 -2.25 -12.53 2.51
N THR A 56 -1.42 -11.70 1.90
CA THR A 56 -1.80 -10.42 1.31
C THR A 56 -1.52 -10.42 -0.19
N GLU A 57 -2.37 -9.77 -0.96
CA GLU A 57 -2.19 -9.51 -2.38
C GLU A 57 -2.31 -8.01 -2.64
N ILE A 58 -1.28 -7.41 -3.25
CA ILE A 58 -1.22 -5.98 -3.54
C ILE A 58 -1.03 -5.79 -5.03
N THR A 59 -1.85 -4.93 -5.63
CA THR A 59 -1.62 -4.46 -6.99
C THR A 59 -1.31 -3.00 -7.00
N PHE A 60 -0.19 -2.66 -7.60
CA PHE A 60 0.23 -1.30 -7.87
C PHE A 60 -0.02 -0.99 -9.35
N LEU A 61 -0.90 -0.03 -9.63
CA LEU A 61 -1.17 0.51 -10.95
C LEU A 61 -0.55 1.90 -11.02
N LYS A 62 0.45 2.08 -11.87
CA LYS A 62 1.12 3.36 -12.05
C LYS A 62 0.22 4.35 -12.79
N ASP A 63 0.18 5.60 -12.36
CA ASP A 63 -0.48 6.68 -13.10
C ASP A 63 0.39 7.07 -14.31
N PRO A 64 -0.10 6.98 -15.55
CA PRO A 64 0.67 7.33 -16.74
C PRO A 64 1.12 8.79 -16.78
N SER A 65 0.43 9.66 -16.05
CA SER A 65 0.72 11.10 -15.98
C SER A 65 1.65 11.49 -14.81
N ARG A 66 1.97 10.54 -13.93
CA ARG A 66 2.80 10.76 -12.74
C ARG A 66 3.91 9.72 -12.65
N TYR A 67 5.13 10.19 -12.45
CA TYR A 67 6.32 9.33 -12.55
C TYR A 67 6.50 8.36 -11.39
N SER A 68 6.06 8.71 -10.18
CA SER A 68 6.33 7.96 -8.96
C SER A 68 5.09 7.70 -8.09
N SER A 69 3.90 7.65 -8.70
CA SER A 69 2.66 7.42 -7.96
C SER A 69 1.60 6.72 -8.79
N GLY A 70 0.55 6.26 -8.13
CA GLY A 70 -0.56 5.62 -8.78
C GLY A 70 -1.66 5.21 -7.82
N SER A 71 -2.50 4.33 -8.28
CA SER A 71 -3.57 3.68 -7.53
C SER A 71 -3.38 2.18 -7.49
N GLY A 72 -4.30 1.46 -6.90
CA GLY A 72 -4.24 0.00 -6.88
C GLY A 72 -5.20 -0.62 -5.90
N TYR A 73 -4.85 -1.83 -5.50
CA TYR A 73 -5.69 -2.67 -4.66
C TYR A 73 -4.83 -3.36 -3.62
N TRP A 74 -5.37 -3.51 -2.41
CA TRP A 74 -4.76 -4.27 -1.32
C TRP A 74 -5.81 -5.19 -0.74
N VAL A 75 -5.54 -6.50 -0.77
CA VAL A 75 -6.46 -7.54 -0.32
C VAL A 75 -5.76 -8.44 0.68
N ASP A 76 -6.28 -8.49 1.89
CA ASP A 76 -5.84 -9.42 2.92
C ASP A 76 -6.84 -10.56 3.03
N TYR A 77 -6.36 -11.79 2.91
CA TYR A 77 -7.17 -13.01 2.96
C TYR A 77 -7.08 -13.67 4.34
N TYR A 78 -8.20 -14.14 4.83
CA TYR A 78 -8.34 -14.72 6.16
C TYR A 78 -8.95 -16.12 6.07
N SER A 79 -8.38 -17.09 6.79
CA SER A 79 -8.92 -18.44 6.87
C SER A 79 -9.73 -18.71 8.14
N ASN A 80 -9.52 -17.92 9.20
CA ASN A 80 -10.13 -18.11 10.52
C ASN A 80 -11.04 -16.97 10.94
N ALA A 81 -11.33 -16.01 10.04
CA ALA A 81 -12.25 -14.92 10.29
C ALA A 81 -13.66 -15.27 9.80
N PRO A 82 -14.71 -14.55 10.26
CA PRO A 82 -16.07 -14.69 9.75
C PRO A 82 -16.24 -14.19 8.29
N TRP A 83 -15.18 -13.75 7.65
CA TRP A 83 -15.09 -13.28 6.26
C TRP A 83 -13.87 -13.92 5.59
N ASP A 84 -13.87 -13.94 4.27
CA ASP A 84 -12.80 -14.54 3.47
C ASP A 84 -11.66 -13.55 3.22
N TYR A 85 -11.97 -12.26 3.03
CA TYR A 85 -11.00 -11.22 2.75
C TYR A 85 -11.45 -9.82 3.18
N VAL A 86 -10.49 -8.92 3.28
CA VAL A 86 -10.69 -7.46 3.38
C VAL A 86 -9.98 -6.79 2.22
N ALA A 87 -10.72 -6.06 1.39
CA ALA A 87 -10.18 -5.41 0.20
C ALA A 87 -10.27 -3.88 0.31
N ASN A 88 -9.20 -3.21 -0.05
CA ASN A 88 -9.11 -1.76 -0.12
C ASN A 88 -8.62 -1.29 -1.49
N HIS A 89 -9.18 -0.20 -1.99
CA HIS A 89 -8.49 0.61 -2.97
C HIS A 89 -7.34 1.33 -2.28
N ILE A 90 -6.23 1.45 -2.98
CA ILE A 90 -5.08 2.21 -2.49
C ILE A 90 -4.72 3.33 -3.45
N ASN A 91 -4.24 4.43 -2.87
CA ASN A 91 -3.46 5.44 -3.58
C ASN A 91 -2.04 5.36 -3.03
N TRP A 92 -1.06 5.27 -3.91
CA TRP A 92 0.32 5.11 -3.49
C TRP A 92 1.24 6.13 -4.17
N ARG A 93 2.37 6.43 -3.52
CA ARG A 93 3.44 7.23 -4.08
C ARG A 93 4.78 6.78 -3.52
N VAL A 94 5.82 6.98 -4.30
CA VAL A 94 7.21 6.88 -3.85
C VAL A 94 7.75 8.29 -3.69
N ASP A 95 8.38 8.55 -2.56
CA ASP A 95 8.94 9.86 -2.22
C ASP A 95 10.19 9.63 -1.36
N TYR A 96 11.35 10.03 -1.89
CA TYR A 96 12.67 9.78 -1.30
C TYR A 96 12.89 8.29 -0.93
N GLY A 97 12.54 7.37 -1.84
CA GLY A 97 12.68 5.94 -1.63
C GLY A 97 11.66 5.31 -0.67
N THR A 98 10.80 6.09 -0.02
CA THR A 98 9.73 5.59 0.83
C THR A 98 8.47 5.39 0.02
N ILE A 99 7.84 4.22 0.14
CA ILE A 99 6.55 3.92 -0.48
C ILE A 99 5.45 4.25 0.52
N TYR A 100 4.62 5.24 0.20
CA TYR A 100 3.45 5.61 0.99
C TYR A 100 2.20 5.01 0.36
N VAL A 101 1.40 4.33 1.15
CA VAL A 101 0.13 3.71 0.74
C VAL A 101 -0.99 4.29 1.59
N ASN A 102 -2.04 4.81 0.94
CA ASN A 102 -3.25 5.28 1.60
C ASN A 102 -4.40 4.33 1.25
N PHE A 103 -5.07 3.80 2.26
CA PHE A 103 -6.22 2.90 2.13
C PHE A 103 -7.50 3.74 2.07
N VAL A 104 -8.23 3.63 0.96
CA VAL A 104 -9.38 4.52 0.69
C VAL A 104 -10.56 4.19 1.57
N GLU A 105 -10.92 2.91 1.70
CA GLU A 105 -12.09 2.47 2.48
C GLU A 105 -11.83 2.52 4.00
N GLU A 106 -10.61 2.24 4.40
CA GLU A 106 -10.21 2.23 5.80
C GLU A 106 -9.87 3.63 6.33
N GLY A 107 -9.43 4.54 5.45
CA GLY A 107 -9.02 5.90 5.80
C GLY A 107 -7.70 5.96 6.55
N SER A 108 -6.90 4.90 6.49
CA SER A 108 -5.58 4.78 7.12
C SER A 108 -4.45 4.92 6.09
N SER A 109 -3.22 4.96 6.56
CA SER A 109 -2.04 5.01 5.71
C SER A 109 -0.89 4.20 6.29
N LEU A 110 -0.02 3.71 5.40
CA LEU A 110 1.16 2.92 5.71
C LEU A 110 2.37 3.49 4.97
N ALA A 111 3.55 3.40 5.59
CA ALA A 111 4.83 3.71 4.96
C ALA A 111 5.72 2.46 4.96
N ILE A 112 6.23 2.10 3.78
CA ILE A 112 7.18 0.99 3.61
C ILE A 112 8.56 1.59 3.40
N ARG A 113 9.49 1.23 4.27
CA ARG A 113 10.88 1.69 4.29
C ARG A 113 11.80 0.48 4.39
N ASP A 114 13.09 0.70 4.22
CA ASP A 114 14.13 -0.34 4.43
C ASP A 114 13.79 -1.66 3.71
N TYR A 115 13.43 -1.55 2.44
CA TYR A 115 13.01 -2.67 1.61
C TYR A 115 14.00 -2.96 0.48
N HIS A 116 13.88 -4.15 -0.06
CA HIS A 116 14.53 -4.58 -1.30
C HIS A 116 13.45 -4.92 -2.34
N LEU A 117 13.60 -4.36 -3.53
CA LEU A 117 12.65 -4.53 -4.61
C LEU A 117 13.37 -4.98 -5.88
N THR A 118 12.97 -6.12 -6.40
CA THR A 118 13.38 -6.65 -7.71
C THR A 118 12.15 -6.86 -8.58
N SER A 119 12.31 -7.28 -9.82
CA SER A 119 11.19 -7.60 -10.71
C SER A 119 10.33 -8.81 -10.25
N SER A 120 10.83 -9.63 -9.34
CA SER A 120 10.15 -10.87 -8.89
C SER A 120 9.92 -10.95 -7.39
N ARG A 121 10.63 -10.15 -6.57
CA ARG A 121 10.57 -10.23 -5.11
C ARG A 121 10.62 -8.84 -4.50
N PHE A 122 9.74 -8.64 -3.50
CA PHE A 122 9.63 -7.40 -2.72
C PHE A 122 9.58 -7.77 -1.24
N TRP A 123 10.60 -7.40 -0.47
CA TRP A 123 10.71 -7.72 0.94
C TRP A 123 11.33 -6.57 1.71
N GLY A 124 11.06 -6.48 3.00
CA GLY A 124 11.55 -5.40 3.86
C GLY A 124 10.76 -5.32 5.15
N TYR A 125 10.67 -4.11 5.68
CA TYR A 125 10.00 -3.85 6.95
C TYR A 125 8.83 -2.88 6.77
N ILE A 126 7.75 -3.15 7.50
CA ILE A 126 6.62 -2.24 7.65
C ILE A 126 6.61 -1.76 9.09
N SER A 127 6.42 -0.47 9.28
CA SER A 127 6.27 0.14 10.59
C SER A 127 4.85 0.65 10.78
N ASP A 128 4.20 0.20 11.86
CA ASP A 128 2.92 0.70 12.33
C ASP A 128 3.10 1.23 13.76
N GLY A 129 3.58 2.48 13.86
CA GLY A 129 3.61 3.23 15.12
C GLY A 129 4.52 2.71 16.22
N GLY A 130 5.44 1.75 15.95
CA GLY A 130 6.43 1.31 16.94
C GLY A 130 6.93 -0.13 16.81
N ASN A 131 6.32 -0.92 15.95
CA ASN A 131 6.76 -2.27 15.65
C ASN A 131 7.16 -2.36 14.17
N ASP A 132 8.37 -2.85 13.91
CA ASP A 132 8.83 -3.16 12.57
C ASP A 132 8.61 -4.65 12.33
N VAL A 133 7.87 -5.00 11.28
CA VAL A 133 7.60 -6.38 10.91
C VAL A 133 8.14 -6.65 9.52
N GLU A 134 8.91 -7.72 9.41
CA GLU A 134 9.45 -8.18 8.14
C GLU A 134 8.33 -8.73 7.26
N PHE A 135 8.31 -8.35 5.98
CA PHE A 135 7.38 -8.88 4.99
C PHE A 135 8.11 -9.43 3.79
N GLU A 136 7.46 -10.34 3.07
CA GLU A 136 7.97 -10.88 1.82
C GLU A 136 6.83 -11.14 0.84
N LEU A 137 6.95 -10.54 -0.35
CA LEU A 137 6.01 -10.69 -1.45
C LEU A 137 6.72 -11.11 -2.73
N TYR A 138 6.03 -11.88 -3.55
CA TYR A 138 6.47 -12.32 -4.86
C TYR A 138 5.57 -11.73 -5.95
N CYS A 139 6.16 -11.32 -7.07
CA CYS A 139 5.41 -10.84 -8.22
C CYS A 139 4.62 -11.99 -8.84
N VAL A 140 3.33 -11.79 -9.05
CA VAL A 140 2.39 -12.73 -9.64
C VAL A 140 1.64 -12.09 -10.80
N ASP A 141 0.96 -12.91 -11.60
CA ASP A 141 0.10 -12.42 -12.68
C ASP A 141 -1.06 -11.58 -12.16
N ARG A 142 -1.65 -10.75 -13.05
CA ARG A 142 -2.74 -9.84 -12.69
C ARG A 142 -3.98 -10.60 -12.26
N PRO A 143 -4.49 -10.40 -11.04
CA PRO A 143 -5.75 -10.98 -10.62
C PRO A 143 -6.93 -10.31 -11.33
N ASN A 144 -8.07 -11.02 -11.35
CA ASN A 144 -9.33 -10.49 -11.89
C ASN A 144 -10.05 -9.66 -10.83
N TYR A 145 -9.78 -8.36 -10.79
CA TYR A 145 -10.30 -7.43 -9.77
C TYR A 145 -11.81 -7.18 -9.83
N TYR A 146 -12.48 -7.57 -10.88
CA TYR A 146 -13.93 -7.39 -11.02
C TYR A 146 -14.75 -8.23 -10.04
N ASN A 147 -14.14 -9.24 -9.42
CA ASN A 147 -14.80 -10.16 -8.51
C ASN A 147 -14.72 -9.77 -7.03
N TYR A 148 -13.96 -8.73 -6.67
CA TYR A 148 -13.86 -8.32 -5.26
C TYR A 148 -15.02 -7.41 -4.86
N ARG A 149 -15.56 -7.65 -3.67
CA ARG A 149 -16.35 -6.67 -2.94
C ARG A 149 -15.41 -5.84 -2.08
N TRP A 150 -15.30 -4.57 -2.41
CA TRP A 150 -14.35 -3.69 -1.75
C TRP A 150 -14.84 -3.29 -0.35
N GLY A 151 -13.91 -3.23 0.59
CA GLY A 151 -14.20 -3.00 2.00
C GLY A 151 -14.31 -4.31 2.78
N PHE A 152 -15.26 -4.37 3.71
CA PHE A 152 -15.47 -5.50 4.59
C PHE A 152 -16.66 -6.35 4.11
N ASP A 153 -16.39 -7.56 3.62
CA ASP A 153 -17.42 -8.50 3.16
C ASP A 153 -17.67 -9.56 4.24
N TYR A 154 -18.54 -9.23 5.18
CA TYR A 154 -19.01 -10.17 6.20
C TYR A 154 -20.39 -10.72 5.81
N ASN A 155 -20.57 -12.04 5.80
CA ASN A 155 -21.84 -12.70 5.51
C ASN A 155 -22.95 -12.23 6.46
N GLY A 156 -23.87 -11.41 5.96
CA GLY A 156 -24.98 -10.80 6.71
C GLY A 156 -24.89 -9.28 6.88
N TYR A 157 -23.77 -8.66 6.53
CA TYR A 157 -23.60 -7.22 6.56
C TYR A 157 -23.24 -6.71 5.15
N ARG A 158 -24.10 -5.85 4.60
CA ARG A 158 -23.82 -5.22 3.31
C ARG A 158 -22.65 -4.25 3.47
N SER A 159 -21.56 -4.55 2.79
CA SER A 159 -20.46 -3.65 2.58
C SER A 159 -20.92 -2.33 1.94
N TYR A 160 -20.26 -1.25 2.29
CA TYR A 160 -20.46 0.10 1.78
C TYR A 160 -20.25 0.14 0.26
N THR A 161 -21.29 -0.06 -0.52
CA THR A 161 -21.30 0.37 -1.91
C THR A 161 -21.91 1.76 -1.96
N ARG A 162 -21.19 2.72 -2.50
CA ARG A 162 -21.63 4.07 -2.83
C ARG A 162 -22.75 3.96 -3.89
N GLY A 163 -24.00 3.84 -3.45
CA GLY A 163 -25.15 3.72 -4.34
C GLY A 163 -26.45 3.93 -3.58
N ASN A 164 -27.19 4.96 -3.97
CA ASN A 164 -28.49 5.41 -3.47
C ASN A 164 -29.43 4.29 -3.04
N GLY A 165 -29.85 4.30 -1.78
CA GLY A 165 -30.94 3.49 -1.28
C GLY A 165 -30.94 3.46 0.24
N ALA A 166 -31.79 4.27 0.85
CA ALA A 166 -32.00 4.29 2.29
C ALA A 166 -32.50 2.93 2.77
N ASP A 167 -31.68 2.21 3.52
CA ASP A 167 -32.16 1.26 4.52
C ASP A 167 -31.22 1.32 5.72
N SER A 168 -31.80 1.63 6.87
CA SER A 168 -31.13 1.87 8.14
C SER A 168 -30.72 0.53 8.78
N THR A 169 -29.66 -0.09 8.30
CA THR A 169 -28.98 -1.21 8.95
C THR A 169 -27.68 -0.73 9.54
N LYS A 170 -27.41 -1.14 10.80
CA LYS A 170 -26.24 -0.80 11.59
C LYS A 170 -24.99 -0.75 10.75
N THR A 171 -24.33 0.40 10.73
CA THR A 171 -23.02 0.58 10.09
C THR A 171 -22.04 -0.32 10.84
N VAL A 172 -21.68 -1.45 10.24
CA VAL A 172 -20.63 -2.29 10.80
C VAL A 172 -19.30 -1.62 10.44
N GLU A 173 -18.57 -1.23 11.46
CA GLU A 173 -17.25 -0.63 11.29
C GLU A 173 -16.32 -1.68 10.66
N MET A 174 -15.58 -1.27 9.63
CA MET A 174 -14.58 -2.11 8.98
C MET A 174 -13.52 -2.53 9.99
N PRO A 175 -13.04 -3.79 9.97
CA PRO A 175 -11.95 -4.23 10.84
C PRO A 175 -10.73 -3.33 10.68
N LYS A 176 -10.15 -2.88 11.80
CA LYS A 176 -8.93 -2.07 11.79
C LYS A 176 -7.73 -2.98 11.69
N ARG A 177 -6.90 -2.71 10.70
CA ARG A 177 -5.66 -3.47 10.45
C ARG A 177 -4.55 -2.93 11.36
N PHE A 178 -3.66 -3.82 11.77
CA PHE A 178 -2.41 -3.50 12.45
C PHE A 178 -1.34 -4.54 12.09
N VAL A 179 -0.09 -4.19 12.30
CA VAL A 179 1.05 -5.09 12.08
C VAL A 179 1.39 -5.77 13.40
N ARG A 180 1.47 -7.09 13.36
CA ARG A 180 1.82 -7.90 14.53
C ARG A 180 3.34 -8.08 14.57
N PRO A 181 4.01 -7.72 15.70
CA PRO A 181 5.45 -7.92 15.89
C PRO A 181 5.83 -9.39 15.97
#